data_2dca838cece33e831b5158ddb12b71b3
#
_entry.id   2dca838cece33e831b5158ddb12b71b3
#
_cell.length_a   1.000
_cell.length_b   1.000
_cell.length_c   1.000
_cell.angle_alpha   90.00
_cell.angle_beta   90.00
_cell.angle_gamma   90.00
#
_symmetry.space_group_name_H-M   'P 1'
#
loop_
_entity.id
_entity.type
_entity.pdbx_description
1 polymer ?
#
loop_
_entity_poly.entity_id
_entity_poly.type
_entity_poly.pdbx_seq_one_letter_code
_entity_poly.pdbx_strand_id
1 'polypeptide(L)'
;MNIKTMLLLMVVLAAPLSGCIDTASEESECTVLAAGHEDDGTLRILTYDITALSDEVLDEFTNQTGIPVEMTKVDDAGGILDQMMLTKEAQQTDLMIGLDNTYLPTAIDNCLLQPHTASVENISAKASGFYDGPLAIPFDQGDVCLNYDEDAISEANMTVPTHLDNLTEEEWKGKIAFPSPVTSSPGRAFLVATMEYFELETDGDAMNWWSSMMDNDAIITSGWTEAYETHYTGGYGEYTEGHIGDAWITVSYCHSPGVEAYYSGNYTHSTSLMIDHANFHQIEYTGIVNGAAQVEGAQLFIEYLLSPEVNANMPENNLMYSVLEGYDLPETDGYRYHADVPDTVTTMTYDEIQANMEQWLVDWKSTTQQA
;
A
#
# COMPACT_ATOMS: atom_id res chain seq x y z
N MET A 1 26.70 50.29 -74.10
CA MET A 1 26.75 48.82 -74.02
C MET A 1 26.15 48.44 -72.65
N ASN A 2 24.84 48.18 -72.63
CA ASN A 2 24.05 48.06 -71.38
C ASN A 2 23.84 46.59 -71.10
N ILE A 3 24.28 46.16 -69.90
CA ILE A 3 24.02 44.86 -69.36
C ILE A 3 22.78 45.02 -68.38
N LYS A 4 21.68 44.43 -68.81
CA LYS A 4 20.48 44.35 -67.96
C LYS A 4 20.59 43.17 -66.97
N THR A 5 20.64 43.48 -65.73
CA THR A 5 20.59 42.52 -64.62
C THR A 5 19.13 42.09 -64.39
N MET A 6 18.82 40.82 -64.59
CA MET A 6 17.52 40.23 -64.37
C MET A 6 17.47 39.70 -62.93
N LEU A 7 16.66 40.36 -62.08
CA LEU A 7 16.44 39.96 -60.66
C LEU A 7 15.41 38.84 -60.65
N LEU A 8 15.78 37.63 -60.21
CA LEU A 8 14.88 36.50 -60.02
C LEU A 8 14.37 36.52 -58.60
N LEU A 9 13.07 36.81 -58.45
CA LEU A 9 12.38 36.80 -57.16
C LEU A 9 12.01 35.37 -56.82
N MET A 10 12.73 34.74 -55.87
CA MET A 10 12.30 33.46 -55.25
C MET A 10 11.29 33.75 -54.17
N VAL A 11 10.02 33.41 -54.39
CA VAL A 11 8.98 33.35 -53.38
C VAL A 11 9.10 32.01 -52.65
N VAL A 12 9.62 32.05 -51.43
CA VAL A 12 9.61 30.89 -50.53
C VAL A 12 8.23 30.85 -49.87
N LEU A 13 7.38 29.90 -50.27
CA LEU A 13 6.15 29.55 -49.55
C LEU A 13 6.56 28.81 -48.28
N ALA A 14 6.50 29.48 -47.14
CA ALA A 14 6.51 28.82 -45.82
C ALA A 14 5.14 28.24 -45.54
N ALA A 15 4.99 26.93 -45.66
CA ALA A 15 3.85 26.22 -45.13
C ALA A 15 4.02 26.07 -43.62
N PRO A 16 3.01 26.38 -42.78
CA PRO A 16 3.07 26.04 -41.35
C PRO A 16 2.92 24.54 -41.20
N LEU A 17 3.99 23.87 -40.79
CA LEU A 17 3.93 22.52 -40.22
C LEU A 17 3.32 22.66 -38.83
N SER A 18 2.01 22.58 -38.74
CA SER A 18 1.32 22.23 -37.50
C SER A 18 1.57 20.74 -37.23
N GLY A 19 2.70 20.43 -36.65
CA GLY A 19 2.90 19.15 -36.00
C GLY A 19 2.10 19.16 -34.72
N CYS A 20 0.99 18.43 -34.68
CA CYS A 20 0.48 17.91 -33.43
C CYS A 20 1.59 17.04 -32.84
N ILE A 21 2.22 17.52 -31.80
CA ILE A 21 2.98 16.65 -30.91
C ILE A 21 1.89 15.97 -30.07
N ASP A 22 1.44 14.79 -30.53
CA ASP A 22 0.84 13.82 -29.63
C ASP A 22 1.98 13.41 -28.68
N THR A 23 2.01 14.01 -27.50
CA THR A 23 2.66 13.42 -26.35
C THR A 23 1.73 12.34 -25.80
N ALA A 24 1.50 11.26 -26.59
CA ALA A 24 1.22 9.98 -26.00
C ALA A 24 2.53 9.61 -25.28
N SER A 25 2.51 9.52 -23.97
CA SER A 25 3.48 8.78 -23.20
C SER A 25 3.57 7.40 -23.89
N GLU A 26 4.71 7.05 -24.45
CA GLU A 26 4.99 5.68 -24.81
C GLU A 26 4.97 4.90 -23.48
N GLU A 27 3.82 4.35 -23.12
CA GLU A 27 3.80 3.22 -22.18
C GLU A 27 4.72 2.17 -22.81
N SER A 28 5.84 1.91 -22.17
CA SER A 28 6.74 0.85 -22.61
C SER A 28 5.95 -0.44 -22.46
N GLU A 29 5.42 -0.97 -23.57
CA GLU A 29 4.70 -2.25 -23.55
C GLU A 29 5.65 -3.32 -22.99
N CYS A 30 5.40 -3.74 -21.76
CA CYS A 30 6.15 -4.80 -21.14
C CYS A 30 5.95 -6.10 -21.93
N THR A 31 7.04 -6.71 -22.34
CA THR A 31 6.97 -8.00 -23.01
C THR A 31 6.63 -9.08 -21.98
N VAL A 32 5.64 -9.91 -22.26
CA VAL A 32 5.34 -11.10 -21.46
C VAL A 32 6.52 -12.07 -21.59
N LEU A 33 7.10 -12.42 -20.45
CA LEU A 33 8.25 -13.33 -20.38
C LEU A 33 7.81 -14.80 -20.53
N ALA A 34 8.74 -15.66 -20.89
CA ALA A 34 8.53 -17.10 -20.81
C ALA A 34 8.42 -17.52 -19.34
N ALA A 35 7.69 -18.61 -19.08
CA ALA A 35 7.57 -19.16 -17.73
C ALA A 35 8.95 -19.42 -17.11
N GLY A 36 9.12 -18.97 -15.88
CA GLY A 36 10.39 -19.08 -15.14
C GLY A 36 10.56 -20.42 -14.43
N HIS A 37 9.49 -21.21 -14.34
CA HIS A 37 9.48 -22.56 -13.76
C HIS A 37 8.57 -23.49 -14.58
N GLU A 38 8.59 -24.78 -14.27
CA GLU A 38 7.73 -25.79 -14.92
C GLU A 38 6.30 -25.68 -14.34
N ASP A 39 5.30 -25.71 -15.22
CA ASP A 39 3.91 -25.84 -14.81
C ASP A 39 3.65 -27.30 -14.37
N ASP A 40 3.57 -27.51 -13.07
CA ASP A 40 3.25 -28.82 -12.46
C ASP A 40 1.78 -28.88 -11.98
N GLY A 41 0.96 -27.88 -12.35
CA GLY A 41 -0.45 -27.76 -11.97
C GLY A 41 -0.67 -27.13 -10.61
N THR A 42 0.37 -26.65 -9.91
CA THR A 42 0.28 -25.98 -8.61
C THR A 42 0.35 -24.45 -8.80
N LEU A 43 -0.59 -23.72 -8.23
CA LEU A 43 -0.57 -22.26 -8.19
C LEU A 43 0.36 -21.77 -7.07
N ARG A 44 1.40 -21.02 -7.43
CA ARG A 44 2.36 -20.45 -6.49
C ARG A 44 2.08 -18.99 -6.25
N ILE A 45 1.72 -18.66 -5.01
CA ILE A 45 1.35 -17.31 -4.56
C ILE A 45 2.48 -16.72 -3.71
N LEU A 46 2.87 -15.47 -3.99
CA LEU A 46 3.76 -14.67 -3.17
C LEU A 46 2.93 -13.60 -2.44
N THR A 47 3.05 -13.53 -1.12
CA THR A 47 2.31 -12.59 -0.27
C THR A 47 3.11 -12.21 0.98
N TYR A 48 2.58 -11.30 1.80
CA TYR A 48 3.19 -10.89 3.07
C TYR A 48 2.86 -11.85 4.24
N ASP A 49 3.59 -11.73 5.35
CA ASP A 49 3.61 -12.69 6.47
C ASP A 49 2.28 -12.78 7.21
N ILE A 50 1.62 -11.64 7.45
CA ILE A 50 0.38 -11.56 8.23
C ILE A 50 -0.89 -11.78 7.41
N THR A 51 -0.79 -12.12 6.11
CA THR A 51 -2.02 -12.42 5.35
C THR A 51 -2.85 -13.44 6.10
N ALA A 52 -4.11 -13.09 6.36
CA ALA A 52 -5.07 -13.92 7.07
C ALA A 52 -5.91 -14.79 6.13
N LEU A 53 -5.55 -14.87 4.83
CA LEU A 53 -6.15 -15.84 3.92
C LEU A 53 -5.95 -17.24 4.48
N SER A 54 -7.01 -17.78 5.08
CA SER A 54 -6.96 -19.02 5.85
C SER A 54 -6.79 -20.25 4.97
N ASP A 55 -6.35 -21.35 5.58
CA ASP A 55 -6.29 -22.65 4.90
C ASP A 55 -7.66 -23.06 4.35
N GLU A 56 -8.78 -22.68 5.02
CA GLU A 56 -10.12 -22.93 4.52
C GLU A 56 -10.41 -22.22 3.21
N VAL A 57 -9.97 -20.97 3.05
CA VAL A 57 -10.12 -20.22 1.78
C VAL A 57 -9.33 -20.87 0.66
N LEU A 58 -8.10 -21.30 0.94
CA LEU A 58 -7.25 -21.98 -0.05
C LEU A 58 -7.75 -23.38 -0.41
N ASP A 59 -8.20 -24.14 0.58
CA ASP A 59 -8.78 -25.47 0.39
C ASP A 59 -10.08 -25.41 -0.42
N GLU A 60 -10.92 -24.40 -0.19
CA GLU A 60 -12.16 -24.22 -0.96
C GLU A 60 -11.86 -23.89 -2.42
N PHE A 61 -10.87 -23.02 -2.72
CA PHE A 61 -10.41 -22.80 -4.08
C PHE A 61 -9.92 -24.10 -4.74
N THR A 62 -9.10 -24.87 -4.02
CA THR A 62 -8.59 -26.16 -4.50
C THR A 62 -9.73 -27.16 -4.76
N ASN A 63 -10.74 -27.21 -3.88
CA ASN A 63 -11.91 -28.06 -4.05
C ASN A 63 -12.75 -27.70 -5.28
N GLN A 64 -12.89 -26.39 -5.56
CA GLN A 64 -13.68 -25.89 -6.69
C GLN A 64 -12.96 -26.09 -8.03
N THR A 65 -11.65 -25.89 -8.06
CA THR A 65 -10.87 -25.84 -9.31
C THR A 65 -10.04 -27.09 -9.58
N GLY A 66 -9.68 -27.83 -8.53
CA GLY A 66 -8.72 -28.93 -8.59
C GLY A 66 -7.25 -28.47 -8.64
N ILE A 67 -6.98 -27.17 -8.49
CA ILE A 67 -5.63 -26.58 -8.52
C ILE A 67 -5.11 -26.44 -7.09
N PRO A 68 -4.05 -27.15 -6.69
CA PRO A 68 -3.40 -26.96 -5.40
C PRO A 68 -2.76 -25.56 -5.32
N VAL A 69 -2.73 -24.99 -4.12
CA VAL A 69 -2.11 -23.69 -3.86
C VAL A 69 -0.90 -23.85 -2.93
N GLU A 70 0.22 -23.23 -3.30
CA GLU A 70 1.39 -23.06 -2.44
C GLU A 70 1.62 -21.58 -2.20
N MET A 71 1.65 -21.15 -0.92
CA MET A 71 1.92 -19.76 -0.53
C MET A 71 3.37 -19.60 -0.05
N THR A 72 4.06 -18.61 -0.60
CA THR A 72 5.34 -18.12 -0.06
C THR A 72 5.06 -16.77 0.61
N LYS A 73 5.36 -16.69 1.91
CA LYS A 73 5.20 -15.46 2.70
C LYS A 73 6.55 -14.78 2.89
N VAL A 74 6.55 -13.46 2.74
CA VAL A 74 7.67 -12.55 3.03
C VAL A 74 7.22 -11.51 4.05
N ASP A 75 8.13 -10.71 4.58
CA ASP A 75 7.84 -9.85 5.73
C ASP A 75 6.70 -8.84 5.48
N ASP A 76 6.74 -8.07 4.37
CA ASP A 76 5.78 -7.00 4.06
C ASP A 76 5.78 -6.76 2.52
N ALA A 77 5.01 -5.80 2.02
CA ALA A 77 4.92 -5.47 0.59
C ALA A 77 6.28 -5.15 -0.05
N GLY A 78 7.20 -4.53 0.70
CA GLY A 78 8.58 -4.34 0.25
C GLY A 78 9.29 -5.65 -0.06
N GLY A 79 9.10 -6.68 0.77
CA GLY A 79 9.64 -8.01 0.55
C GLY A 79 9.04 -8.70 -0.69
N ILE A 80 7.75 -8.47 -0.98
CA ILE A 80 7.10 -8.95 -2.22
C ILE A 80 7.79 -8.34 -3.43
N LEU A 81 7.92 -6.99 -3.46
CA LEU A 81 8.55 -6.29 -4.57
C LEU A 81 10.00 -6.76 -4.76
N ASP A 82 10.78 -6.83 -3.68
CA ASP A 82 12.19 -7.26 -3.71
C ASP A 82 12.33 -8.70 -4.24
N GLN A 83 11.48 -9.63 -3.79
CA GLN A 83 11.49 -11.00 -4.28
C GLN A 83 11.16 -11.08 -5.77
N MET A 84 10.16 -10.34 -6.24
CA MET A 84 9.80 -10.28 -7.66
C MET A 84 10.94 -9.68 -8.50
N MET A 85 11.60 -8.63 -8.01
CA MET A 85 12.75 -8.01 -8.68
C MET A 85 13.94 -8.98 -8.78
N LEU A 86 14.27 -9.68 -7.70
CA LEU A 86 15.39 -10.63 -7.64
C LEU A 86 15.19 -11.82 -8.57
N THR A 87 13.94 -12.24 -8.76
CA THR A 87 13.61 -13.44 -9.57
C THR A 87 13.09 -13.10 -10.96
N LYS A 88 13.10 -11.84 -11.37
CA LYS A 88 12.50 -11.33 -12.62
C LYS A 88 12.80 -12.16 -13.86
N GLU A 89 14.04 -12.62 -14.03
CA GLU A 89 14.47 -13.38 -15.22
C GLU A 89 14.12 -14.90 -15.11
N ALA A 90 13.67 -15.37 -13.96
CA ALA A 90 13.35 -16.77 -13.70
C ALA A 90 12.34 -16.86 -12.55
N GLN A 91 11.15 -16.29 -12.76
CA GLN A 91 10.09 -16.24 -11.75
C GLN A 91 9.71 -17.64 -11.24
N GLN A 92 9.54 -17.73 -9.93
CA GLN A 92 9.11 -18.94 -9.26
C GLN A 92 7.68 -18.85 -8.71
N THR A 93 7.00 -17.75 -9.03
CA THR A 93 5.69 -17.34 -8.51
C THR A 93 4.77 -17.08 -9.68
N ASP A 94 3.49 -17.41 -9.54
CA ASP A 94 2.46 -17.21 -10.54
C ASP A 94 1.58 -16.00 -10.24
N LEU A 95 1.27 -15.77 -8.97
CA LEU A 95 0.39 -14.71 -8.49
C LEU A 95 1.06 -13.94 -7.36
N MET A 96 0.96 -12.64 -7.41
CA MET A 96 1.32 -11.72 -6.32
C MET A 96 0.04 -11.24 -5.64
N ILE A 97 0.04 -11.18 -4.29
CA ILE A 97 -1.03 -10.61 -3.47
C ILE A 97 -0.40 -9.67 -2.43
N GLY A 98 -0.85 -8.41 -2.37
CA GLY A 98 -0.51 -7.48 -1.30
C GLY A 98 0.52 -6.41 -1.66
N LEU A 99 0.73 -6.09 -2.95
CA LEU A 99 1.34 -4.80 -3.29
C LEU A 99 0.27 -3.70 -3.21
N ASP A 100 0.53 -2.70 -2.39
CA ASP A 100 -0.38 -1.57 -2.27
C ASP A 100 -0.12 -0.47 -3.32
N ASN A 101 -0.97 0.55 -3.29
CA ASN A 101 -0.90 1.69 -4.20
C ASN A 101 0.39 2.53 -4.08
N THR A 102 1.26 2.31 -3.10
CA THR A 102 2.58 2.95 -3.02
C THR A 102 3.70 2.12 -3.65
N TYR A 103 3.53 0.79 -3.74
CA TYR A 103 4.49 -0.13 -4.34
C TYR A 103 4.15 -0.51 -5.79
N LEU A 104 2.85 -0.51 -6.13
CA LEU A 104 2.36 -0.91 -7.46
C LEU A 104 3.02 -0.15 -8.62
N PRO A 105 3.21 1.18 -8.58
CA PRO A 105 3.89 1.91 -9.65
C PRO A 105 5.26 1.33 -9.98
N THR A 106 6.06 1.04 -8.95
CA THR A 106 7.40 0.45 -9.12
C THR A 106 7.35 -0.95 -9.77
N ALA A 107 6.37 -1.77 -9.39
CA ALA A 107 6.20 -3.10 -9.97
C ALA A 107 5.83 -3.03 -11.46
N ILE A 108 4.96 -2.10 -11.84
CA ILE A 108 4.54 -1.85 -13.23
C ILE A 108 5.72 -1.33 -14.06
N ASP A 109 6.46 -0.32 -13.59
CA ASP A 109 7.61 0.24 -14.28
C ASP A 109 8.72 -0.78 -14.55
N ASN A 110 8.85 -1.73 -13.63
CA ASN A 110 9.81 -2.82 -13.76
C ASN A 110 9.27 -4.03 -14.53
N CYS A 111 8.08 -3.96 -15.12
CA CYS A 111 7.47 -5.05 -15.89
C CYS A 111 7.36 -6.36 -15.10
N LEU A 112 7.04 -6.29 -13.81
CA LEU A 112 6.94 -7.47 -12.95
C LEU A 112 5.60 -8.19 -13.07
N LEU A 113 4.60 -7.56 -13.69
CA LEU A 113 3.25 -8.07 -13.85
C LEU A 113 2.90 -8.27 -15.33
N GLN A 114 1.97 -9.17 -15.61
CA GLN A 114 1.38 -9.38 -16.92
C GLN A 114 -0.14 -9.23 -16.88
N PRO A 115 -0.81 -8.95 -18.01
CA PRO A 115 -2.24 -8.65 -18.04
C PRO A 115 -3.11 -9.82 -17.51
N HIS A 116 -4.12 -9.47 -16.71
CA HIS A 116 -5.23 -10.34 -16.33
C HIS A 116 -6.50 -10.01 -17.11
N THR A 117 -7.49 -10.86 -17.01
CA THR A 117 -8.82 -10.71 -17.66
C THR A 117 -9.98 -10.79 -16.66
N ALA A 118 -9.70 -10.67 -15.36
CA ALA A 118 -10.72 -10.67 -14.32
C ALA A 118 -11.70 -9.50 -14.50
N SER A 119 -12.97 -9.74 -14.19
CA SER A 119 -14.00 -8.70 -14.24
C SER A 119 -13.85 -7.75 -13.06
N VAL A 120 -13.97 -6.45 -13.34
CA VAL A 120 -13.92 -5.37 -12.34
C VAL A 120 -15.28 -4.71 -12.10
N GLU A 121 -16.37 -5.29 -12.63
CA GLU A 121 -17.68 -4.65 -12.66
C GLU A 121 -18.26 -4.31 -11.29
N ASN A 122 -17.87 -5.04 -10.25
CA ASN A 122 -18.38 -4.85 -8.90
C ASN A 122 -17.38 -4.16 -7.96
N ILE A 123 -16.22 -3.73 -8.44
CA ILE A 123 -15.25 -3.02 -7.60
C ILE A 123 -15.73 -1.58 -7.41
N SER A 124 -15.67 -1.09 -6.18
CA SER A 124 -16.09 0.26 -5.82
C SER A 124 -15.24 1.32 -6.53
N ALA A 125 -15.82 2.48 -6.78
CA ALA A 125 -15.10 3.61 -7.37
C ALA A 125 -13.93 4.07 -6.48
N LYS A 126 -14.04 3.90 -5.16
CA LYS A 126 -12.97 4.22 -4.20
C LYS A 126 -11.76 3.31 -4.43
N ALA A 127 -11.95 2.00 -4.56
CA ALA A 127 -10.88 1.03 -4.76
C ALA A 127 -10.28 1.07 -6.18
N SER A 128 -11.09 1.32 -7.22
CA SER A 128 -10.62 1.36 -8.62
C SER A 128 -10.06 2.72 -9.05
N GLY A 129 -10.18 3.76 -8.22
CA GLY A 129 -9.85 5.13 -8.60
C GLY A 129 -8.36 5.45 -8.72
N PHE A 130 -7.49 4.63 -8.14
CA PHE A 130 -6.05 4.85 -8.18
C PHE A 130 -5.39 4.22 -9.42
N TYR A 131 -5.73 2.98 -9.73
CA TYR A 131 -5.22 2.25 -10.89
C TYR A 131 -6.35 1.42 -11.53
N ASP A 132 -6.56 1.57 -12.82
CA ASP A 132 -7.59 0.89 -13.61
C ASP A 132 -7.03 0.08 -14.79
N GLY A 133 -5.72 -0.13 -14.82
CA GLY A 133 -5.05 -0.88 -15.88
C GLY A 133 -5.15 -2.41 -15.72
N PRO A 134 -4.73 -3.17 -16.74
CA PRO A 134 -4.92 -4.61 -16.79
C PRO A 134 -3.88 -5.44 -16.04
N LEU A 135 -2.87 -4.81 -15.40
CA LEU A 135 -1.73 -5.54 -14.81
C LEU A 135 -1.98 -5.95 -13.36
N ALA A 136 -2.85 -5.23 -12.65
CA ALA A 136 -3.20 -5.52 -11.28
C ALA A 136 -4.66 -5.14 -11.02
N ILE A 137 -5.26 -5.75 -10.00
CA ILE A 137 -6.65 -5.50 -9.63
C ILE A 137 -6.75 -5.38 -8.11
N PRO A 138 -7.49 -4.38 -7.57
CA PRO A 138 -7.72 -4.25 -6.14
C PRO A 138 -8.38 -5.51 -5.57
N PHE A 139 -7.95 -5.97 -4.39
CA PHE A 139 -8.59 -7.09 -3.72
C PHE A 139 -9.03 -6.80 -2.28
N ASP A 140 -8.37 -5.86 -1.60
CA ASP A 140 -8.80 -5.29 -0.34
C ASP A 140 -8.38 -3.83 -0.20
N GLN A 141 -8.86 -3.15 0.84
CA GLN A 141 -8.58 -1.74 1.10
C GLN A 141 -8.72 -1.41 2.58
N GLY A 142 -8.10 -0.30 2.98
CA GLY A 142 -8.21 0.25 4.33
C GLY A 142 -7.63 1.65 4.38
N ASP A 143 -7.79 2.33 5.51
CA ASP A 143 -7.21 3.66 5.70
C ASP A 143 -6.10 3.55 6.74
N VAL A 144 -4.88 4.00 6.41
CA VAL A 144 -3.73 4.04 7.31
C VAL A 144 -3.82 5.27 8.18
N CYS A 145 -3.71 5.07 9.51
CA CYS A 145 -3.75 6.09 10.54
C CYS A 145 -2.63 5.86 11.58
N LEU A 146 -2.42 6.86 12.41
CA LEU A 146 -1.81 6.62 13.72
C LEU A 146 -2.85 5.99 14.67
N ASN A 147 -2.41 5.05 15.50
CA ASN A 147 -3.19 4.50 16.60
C ASN A 147 -2.52 4.85 17.93
N TYR A 148 -3.29 5.06 18.98
CA TYR A 148 -2.76 5.37 20.30
C TYR A 148 -3.41 4.54 21.41
N ASP A 149 -2.66 4.26 22.46
CA ASP A 149 -3.12 3.60 23.67
C ASP A 149 -3.81 4.64 24.57
N GLU A 150 -5.15 4.57 24.64
CA GLU A 150 -5.98 5.50 25.41
C GLU A 150 -5.69 5.41 26.91
N ASP A 151 -5.47 4.20 27.41
CA ASP A 151 -5.19 3.97 28.85
C ASP A 151 -3.83 4.56 29.23
N ALA A 152 -2.78 4.33 28.43
CA ALA A 152 -1.44 4.87 28.69
C ALA A 152 -1.42 6.40 28.69
N ILE A 153 -2.10 7.03 27.72
CA ILE A 153 -2.21 8.50 27.63
C ILE A 153 -3.02 9.06 28.80
N SER A 154 -4.13 8.42 29.14
CA SER A 154 -5.00 8.83 30.25
C SER A 154 -4.31 8.69 31.61
N GLU A 155 -3.61 7.58 31.86
CA GLU A 155 -2.84 7.35 33.10
C GLU A 155 -1.69 8.34 33.26
N ALA A 156 -1.04 8.73 32.17
CA ALA A 156 0.00 9.75 32.16
C ALA A 156 -0.54 11.17 32.28
N ASN A 157 -1.87 11.36 32.19
CA ASN A 157 -2.55 12.65 32.16
C ASN A 157 -2.02 13.56 31.02
N MET A 158 -1.74 12.96 29.85
CA MET A 158 -1.31 13.66 28.64
C MET A 158 -2.52 14.05 27.78
N THR A 159 -2.32 14.99 26.90
CA THR A 159 -3.33 15.40 25.92
C THR A 159 -3.15 14.63 24.62
N VAL A 160 -4.21 14.07 24.08
CA VAL A 160 -4.19 13.39 22.77
C VAL A 160 -3.75 14.39 21.68
N PRO A 161 -2.75 14.06 20.85
CA PRO A 161 -2.29 14.93 19.77
C PRO A 161 -3.40 15.23 18.78
N THR A 162 -3.40 16.42 18.21
CA THR A 162 -4.36 16.83 17.16
C THR A 162 -3.67 17.28 15.88
N HIS A 163 -2.35 17.36 15.90
CA HIS A 163 -1.51 17.76 14.78
C HIS A 163 -0.23 16.93 14.83
N LEU A 164 0.39 16.65 13.68
CA LEU A 164 1.66 15.92 13.65
C LEU A 164 2.77 16.61 14.43
N ASP A 165 2.80 17.94 14.45
CA ASP A 165 3.79 18.70 15.22
C ASP A 165 3.75 18.44 16.73
N ASN A 166 2.58 18.07 17.29
CA ASN A 166 2.49 17.74 18.71
C ASN A 166 3.35 16.52 19.06
N LEU A 167 3.55 15.59 18.13
CA LEU A 167 4.35 14.39 18.34
C LEU A 167 5.85 14.68 18.54
N THR A 168 6.31 15.87 18.17
CA THR A 168 7.71 16.31 18.39
C THR A 168 7.96 16.89 19.77
N GLU A 169 6.92 17.07 20.59
CA GLU A 169 7.05 17.60 21.94
C GLU A 169 7.74 16.60 22.89
N GLU A 170 8.51 17.11 23.87
CA GLU A 170 9.33 16.29 24.81
C GLU A 170 8.50 15.23 25.55
N GLU A 171 7.21 15.45 25.79
CA GLU A 171 6.35 14.49 26.47
C GLU A 171 6.12 13.19 25.67
N TRP A 172 6.31 13.22 24.35
CA TRP A 172 6.19 12.07 23.43
C TRP A 172 7.53 11.36 23.19
N LYS A 173 8.60 11.83 23.81
CA LYS A 173 9.93 11.30 23.58
C LYS A 173 10.03 9.79 23.85
N GLY A 174 10.46 9.02 22.82
CA GLY A 174 10.61 7.58 22.87
C GLY A 174 9.30 6.80 23.02
N LYS A 175 8.15 7.39 22.68
CA LYS A 175 6.82 6.78 22.84
C LYS A 175 6.13 6.48 21.53
N ILE A 176 6.79 6.63 20.41
CA ILE A 176 6.18 6.50 19.08
C ILE A 176 6.99 5.52 18.23
N ALA A 177 6.32 4.55 17.65
CA ALA A 177 6.90 3.57 16.73
C ALA A 177 6.36 3.79 15.31
N PHE A 178 7.27 3.84 14.33
CA PHE A 178 6.94 3.95 12.93
C PHE A 178 7.54 2.77 12.16
N PRO A 179 6.75 1.99 11.41
CA PRO A 179 7.30 1.05 10.46
C PRO A 179 8.05 1.78 9.35
N SER A 180 9.17 1.23 8.91
CA SER A 180 10.02 1.84 7.89
C SER A 180 9.29 1.97 6.54
N PRO A 181 9.27 3.14 5.92
CA PRO A 181 8.67 3.32 4.59
C PRO A 181 9.45 2.61 3.47
N VAL A 182 10.64 2.10 3.77
CA VAL A 182 11.44 1.35 2.80
C VAL A 182 10.89 -0.05 2.59
N THR A 183 10.43 -0.68 3.66
CA THR A 183 10.06 -2.10 3.70
C THR A 183 8.58 -2.33 3.96
N SER A 184 7.92 -1.42 4.71
CA SER A 184 6.54 -1.58 5.17
C SER A 184 5.54 -0.81 4.32
N SER A 185 4.43 -1.44 4.02
CA SER A 185 3.26 -0.88 3.35
C SER A 185 2.65 0.29 4.13
N PRO A 186 2.16 0.12 5.37
CA PRO A 186 1.63 1.24 6.14
C PRO A 186 2.70 2.29 6.50
N GLY A 187 3.96 1.90 6.63
CA GLY A 187 5.05 2.86 6.81
C GLY A 187 5.23 3.78 5.60
N ARG A 188 5.16 3.21 4.39
CA ARG A 188 5.25 3.98 3.14
C ARG A 188 4.01 4.82 2.90
N ALA A 189 2.83 4.30 3.19
CA ALA A 189 1.58 5.04 3.15
C ALA A 189 1.62 6.27 4.08
N PHE A 190 2.13 6.10 5.30
CA PHE A 190 2.28 7.20 6.24
C PHE A 190 3.34 8.22 5.81
N LEU A 191 4.43 7.80 5.15
CA LEU A 191 5.38 8.75 4.54
C LEU A 191 4.67 9.63 3.52
N VAL A 192 3.87 9.06 2.61
CA VAL A 192 3.09 9.84 1.63
C VAL A 192 2.12 10.79 2.32
N ALA A 193 1.43 10.31 3.37
CA ALA A 193 0.54 11.17 4.16
C ALA A 193 1.27 12.35 4.80
N THR A 194 2.49 12.15 5.33
CA THR A 194 3.29 13.24 5.90
C THR A 194 3.72 14.26 4.85
N MET A 195 4.03 13.81 3.61
CA MET A 195 4.39 14.74 2.52
C MET A 195 3.25 15.67 2.19
N GLU A 196 2.04 15.13 2.00
CA GLU A 196 0.86 15.93 1.67
C GLU A 196 0.41 16.80 2.86
N TYR A 197 0.44 16.26 4.10
CA TYR A 197 0.07 17.00 5.31
C TYR A 197 0.86 18.31 5.44
N PHE A 198 2.19 18.25 5.32
CA PHE A 198 3.04 19.42 5.46
C PHE A 198 2.94 20.39 4.28
N GLU A 199 2.49 19.94 3.13
CA GLU A 199 2.18 20.82 2.00
C GLU A 199 0.85 21.57 2.20
N LEU A 200 -0.18 20.91 2.76
CA LEU A 200 -1.54 21.46 2.86
C LEU A 200 -1.82 22.22 4.16
N GLU A 201 -1.36 21.70 5.31
CA GLU A 201 -1.79 22.16 6.62
C GLU A 201 -0.81 23.13 7.29
N THR A 202 0.43 23.13 6.86
CA THR A 202 1.47 23.95 7.50
C THR A 202 2.41 24.59 6.47
N ASP A 203 3.17 25.63 6.89
CA ASP A 203 4.31 26.13 6.12
C ASP A 203 5.58 25.27 6.39
N GLY A 204 5.41 24.05 6.97
CA GLY A 204 6.47 23.16 7.38
C GLY A 204 7.03 22.29 6.24
N ASP A 205 7.96 21.45 6.61
CA ASP A 205 8.63 20.51 5.71
C ASP A 205 8.62 19.13 6.35
N ALA A 206 8.12 18.13 5.63
CA ALA A 206 7.99 16.77 6.13
C ALA A 206 9.33 16.18 6.60
N MET A 207 10.44 16.45 5.89
CA MET A 207 11.75 15.92 6.28
C MET A 207 12.28 16.59 7.54
N ASN A 208 11.98 17.87 7.77
CA ASN A 208 12.30 18.54 9.04
C ASN A 208 11.49 17.94 10.20
N TRP A 209 10.24 17.58 9.97
CA TRP A 209 9.42 16.89 10.96
C TRP A 209 10.00 15.50 11.27
N TRP A 210 10.34 14.70 10.26
CA TRP A 210 10.97 13.40 10.44
C TRP A 210 12.31 13.49 11.21
N SER A 211 13.12 14.53 10.92
CA SER A 211 14.34 14.81 11.69
C SER A 211 14.01 15.09 13.17
N SER A 212 12.97 15.88 13.44
CA SER A 212 12.52 16.17 14.80
C SER A 212 12.01 14.93 15.53
N MET A 213 11.34 14.01 14.81
CA MET A 213 10.90 12.73 15.37
C MET A 213 12.12 11.86 15.78
N MET A 214 13.20 11.86 14.99
CA MET A 214 14.44 11.15 15.36
C MET A 214 15.12 11.80 16.58
N ASP A 215 15.14 13.14 16.68
CA ASP A 215 15.63 13.86 17.86
C ASP A 215 14.75 13.58 19.10
N ASN A 216 13.49 13.21 18.87
CA ASN A 216 12.51 12.81 19.88
C ASN A 216 12.54 11.29 20.18
N ASP A 217 13.62 10.61 19.79
CA ASP A 217 13.84 9.17 20.00
C ASP A 217 12.70 8.27 19.45
N ALA A 218 12.10 8.63 18.33
CA ALA A 218 11.12 7.78 17.67
C ALA A 218 11.72 6.43 17.27
N ILE A 219 10.96 5.35 17.45
CA ILE A 219 11.36 3.99 17.14
C ILE A 219 11.04 3.71 15.67
N ILE A 220 12.05 3.39 14.87
CA ILE A 220 11.84 2.92 13.48
C ILE A 220 11.99 1.41 13.45
N THR A 221 10.95 0.71 13.01
CA THR A 221 10.92 -0.75 12.93
C THR A 221 11.09 -1.25 11.51
N SER A 222 11.39 -2.54 11.34
CA SER A 222 11.58 -3.16 10.03
C SER A 222 10.27 -3.31 9.24
N GLY A 223 9.12 -3.42 9.94
CA GLY A 223 7.81 -3.60 9.36
C GLY A 223 6.69 -3.31 10.35
N TRP A 224 5.46 -3.46 9.88
CA TRP A 224 4.26 -3.21 10.68
C TRP A 224 4.16 -4.15 11.89
N THR A 225 4.41 -5.45 11.70
CA THR A 225 4.34 -6.46 12.76
C THR A 225 5.24 -6.10 13.94
N GLU A 226 6.47 -5.67 13.69
CA GLU A 226 7.38 -5.23 14.76
C GLU A 226 6.87 -3.97 15.46
N ALA A 227 6.37 -2.97 14.72
CA ALA A 227 5.83 -1.75 15.31
C ALA A 227 4.60 -2.04 16.19
N TYR A 228 3.67 -2.82 15.67
CA TYR A 228 2.37 -3.05 16.27
C TYR A 228 2.38 -4.13 17.36
N GLU A 229 3.03 -5.27 17.12
CA GLU A 229 3.01 -6.39 18.05
C GLU A 229 4.16 -6.34 19.09
N THR A 230 5.29 -5.70 18.75
CA THR A 230 6.45 -5.65 19.66
C THR A 230 6.50 -4.38 20.48
N HIS A 231 6.30 -3.22 19.85
CA HIS A 231 6.50 -1.92 20.50
C HIS A 231 5.22 -1.26 21.02
N TYR A 232 4.11 -1.37 20.28
CA TYR A 232 2.87 -0.68 20.61
C TYR A 232 2.16 -1.32 21.81
N THR A 233 1.79 -0.50 22.82
CA THR A 233 1.12 -0.96 24.04
C THR A 233 -0.38 -1.22 23.87
N GLY A 234 -1.03 -0.55 22.90
CA GLY A 234 -2.48 -0.64 22.70
C GLY A 234 -2.95 -1.82 21.87
N GLY A 235 -2.04 -2.53 21.17
CA GLY A 235 -2.37 -3.61 20.25
C GLY A 235 -2.47 -4.98 20.91
N TYR A 236 -2.93 -5.96 20.16
CA TYR A 236 -3.02 -7.36 20.61
C TYR A 236 -1.63 -7.99 20.84
N GLY A 237 -0.56 -7.35 20.41
CA GLY A 237 0.82 -7.81 20.57
C GLY A 237 1.27 -7.95 22.02
N GLU A 238 0.57 -7.36 22.98
CA GLU A 238 0.89 -7.52 24.42
C GLU A 238 0.90 -8.98 24.87
N TYR A 239 0.26 -9.87 24.12
CA TYR A 239 0.22 -11.32 24.38
C TYR A 239 1.24 -12.10 23.53
N THR A 240 2.02 -11.43 22.69
CA THR A 240 2.99 -12.04 21.79
C THR A 240 4.34 -12.22 22.49
N GLU A 241 5.02 -13.36 22.27
CA GLU A 241 6.34 -13.59 22.81
C GLU A 241 7.34 -12.57 22.21
N GLY A 242 8.02 -11.83 23.07
CA GLY A 242 8.97 -10.78 22.66
C GLY A 242 8.38 -9.36 22.68
N HIS A 243 7.12 -9.20 23.08
CA HIS A 243 6.51 -7.89 23.27
C HIS A 243 7.33 -7.03 24.27
N ILE A 244 7.60 -5.78 23.88
CA ILE A 244 8.34 -4.79 24.67
C ILE A 244 7.39 -3.77 25.29
N GLY A 245 6.46 -3.22 24.49
CA GLY A 245 5.44 -2.28 24.93
C GLY A 245 6.01 -0.95 25.40
N ASP A 246 6.85 -0.30 24.60
CA ASP A 246 7.49 0.99 24.91
C ASP A 246 6.94 2.14 24.06
N ALA A 247 6.13 1.88 23.06
CA ALA A 247 5.46 2.88 22.23
C ALA A 247 3.95 2.99 22.57
N TRP A 248 3.48 4.20 22.78
CA TRP A 248 2.07 4.51 23.04
C TRP A 248 1.31 4.95 21.80
N ILE A 249 2.04 5.26 20.72
CA ILE A 249 1.50 5.61 19.41
C ILE A 249 2.26 4.79 18.37
N THR A 250 1.53 4.30 17.36
CA THR A 250 2.12 3.62 16.21
C THR A 250 1.35 3.93 14.93
N VAL A 251 1.97 3.71 13.77
CA VAL A 251 1.27 3.67 12.49
C VAL A 251 0.62 2.31 12.30
N SER A 252 -0.68 2.31 12.04
CA SER A 252 -1.46 1.13 11.71
C SER A 252 -2.66 1.53 10.84
N TYR A 253 -3.77 0.82 10.94
CA TYR A 253 -4.99 1.16 10.21
C TYR A 253 -6.01 1.83 11.12
N CYS A 254 -6.84 2.71 10.55
CA CYS A 254 -7.92 3.35 11.29
C CYS A 254 -8.97 2.34 11.81
N HIS A 255 -8.97 1.15 11.28
CA HIS A 255 -9.85 0.06 11.74
C HIS A 255 -9.17 -0.97 12.65
N SER A 256 -7.86 -0.86 12.91
CA SER A 256 -7.16 -1.79 13.81
C SER A 256 -7.80 -1.92 15.18
N PRO A 257 -8.27 -0.83 15.84
CA PRO A 257 -9.00 -0.96 17.11
C PRO A 257 -10.28 -1.79 16.98
N GLY A 258 -10.95 -1.74 15.82
CA GLY A 258 -12.12 -2.57 15.53
C GLY A 258 -11.79 -4.05 15.40
N VAL A 259 -10.66 -4.38 14.75
CA VAL A 259 -10.13 -5.75 14.65
C VAL A 259 -9.82 -6.30 16.04
N GLU A 260 -9.13 -5.53 16.87
CA GLU A 260 -8.80 -5.93 18.23
C GLU A 260 -10.04 -6.20 19.05
N ALA A 261 -11.02 -5.28 19.03
CA ALA A 261 -12.27 -5.44 19.74
C ALA A 261 -13.08 -6.66 19.25
N TYR A 262 -13.02 -6.95 17.94
CA TYR A 262 -13.68 -8.13 17.38
C TYR A 262 -13.12 -9.44 17.96
N TYR A 263 -11.80 -9.57 18.05
CA TYR A 263 -11.16 -10.79 18.58
C TYR A 263 -11.12 -10.86 20.12
N SER A 264 -11.15 -9.73 20.82
CA SER A 264 -11.10 -9.66 22.29
C SER A 264 -12.47 -9.63 22.98
N GLY A 265 -13.59 -9.72 22.23
CA GLY A 265 -14.95 -9.70 22.78
C GLY A 265 -15.46 -8.29 23.12
N ASN A 266 -15.28 -7.36 22.20
CA ASN A 266 -15.69 -5.95 22.28
C ASN A 266 -14.89 -5.08 23.25
N TYR A 267 -13.62 -5.39 23.45
CA TYR A 267 -12.73 -4.57 24.25
C TYR A 267 -11.46 -4.25 23.46
N THR A 268 -11.06 -2.99 23.48
CA THR A 268 -9.74 -2.51 23.07
C THR A 268 -9.43 -1.24 23.86
N HIS A 269 -8.18 -0.99 24.15
CA HIS A 269 -7.68 0.29 24.65
C HIS A 269 -6.93 1.07 23.54
N SER A 270 -6.88 0.53 22.35
CA SER A 270 -6.40 1.21 21.16
C SER A 270 -7.49 2.08 20.55
N THR A 271 -7.13 3.25 20.08
CA THR A 271 -8.01 4.20 19.41
C THR A 271 -7.26 4.84 18.24
N SER A 272 -7.96 5.11 17.14
CA SER A 272 -7.36 5.78 15.98
C SER A 272 -7.14 7.26 16.26
N LEU A 273 -5.96 7.77 15.94
CA LEU A 273 -5.62 9.17 16.05
C LEU A 273 -5.95 9.87 14.73
N MET A 274 -7.12 10.50 14.70
CA MET A 274 -7.65 11.16 13.50
C MET A 274 -7.07 12.57 13.36
N ILE A 275 -5.97 12.70 12.63
CA ILE A 275 -5.38 13.99 12.25
C ILE A 275 -5.75 14.25 10.80
N ASP A 276 -6.42 15.38 10.55
CA ASP A 276 -6.83 15.78 9.20
C ASP A 276 -5.63 15.80 8.24
N HIS A 277 -5.79 15.24 7.04
CA HIS A 277 -4.77 15.13 6.00
C HIS A 277 -3.51 14.30 6.36
N ALA A 278 -3.48 13.63 7.52
CA ALA A 278 -2.37 12.74 7.91
C ALA A 278 -2.73 11.25 7.78
N ASN A 279 -3.75 10.93 7.00
CA ASN A 279 -4.25 9.58 6.78
C ASN A 279 -4.11 9.23 5.29
N PHE A 280 -3.94 7.94 5.00
CA PHE A 280 -3.74 7.45 3.63
C PHE A 280 -4.75 6.35 3.30
N HIS A 281 -5.45 6.47 2.17
CA HIS A 281 -6.30 5.39 1.68
C HIS A 281 -5.44 4.35 0.96
N GLN A 282 -5.21 3.22 1.63
CA GLN A 282 -4.47 2.11 1.09
C GLN A 282 -5.39 1.17 0.34
N ILE A 283 -4.95 0.78 -0.85
CA ILE A 283 -5.58 -0.23 -1.70
C ILE A 283 -4.51 -1.27 -1.97
N GLU A 284 -4.82 -2.52 -1.66
CA GLU A 284 -3.93 -3.63 -1.98
C GLU A 284 -4.36 -4.33 -3.25
N TYR A 285 -3.38 -4.75 -4.02
CA TYR A 285 -3.56 -5.31 -5.35
C TYR A 285 -3.09 -6.75 -5.40
N THR A 286 -3.76 -7.52 -6.25
CA THR A 286 -3.28 -8.81 -6.74
C THR A 286 -3.01 -8.72 -8.24
N GLY A 287 -2.06 -9.51 -8.73
CA GLY A 287 -1.70 -9.50 -10.14
C GLY A 287 -0.90 -10.72 -10.56
N ILE A 288 -1.05 -11.11 -11.82
CA ILE A 288 -0.31 -12.23 -12.40
C ILE A 288 1.13 -11.82 -12.61
N VAL A 289 2.07 -12.58 -12.05
CA VAL A 289 3.49 -12.29 -12.17
C VAL A 289 3.95 -12.51 -13.61
N ASN A 290 4.75 -11.56 -14.14
CA ASN A 290 5.29 -11.69 -15.49
C ASN A 290 6.33 -12.83 -15.55
N GLY A 291 6.04 -13.86 -16.31
CA GLY A 291 6.79 -15.13 -16.33
C GLY A 291 6.17 -16.23 -15.46
N ALA A 292 4.89 -16.07 -15.05
CA ALA A 292 4.11 -17.14 -14.41
C ALA A 292 4.00 -18.38 -15.29
N ALA A 293 4.03 -19.54 -14.69
CA ALA A 293 3.78 -20.81 -15.36
C ALA A 293 2.29 -21.18 -15.32
N GLN A 294 1.62 -20.95 -14.18
CA GLN A 294 0.21 -21.31 -13.96
C GLN A 294 -0.70 -20.07 -14.12
N VAL A 295 -0.69 -19.47 -15.34
CA VAL A 295 -1.48 -18.24 -15.64
C VAL A 295 -2.98 -18.47 -15.50
N GLU A 296 -3.49 -19.64 -15.94
CA GLU A 296 -4.91 -19.98 -15.83
C GLU A 296 -5.34 -20.09 -14.36
N GLY A 297 -4.52 -20.74 -13.52
CA GLY A 297 -4.78 -20.86 -12.09
C GLY A 297 -4.74 -19.51 -11.39
N ALA A 298 -3.79 -18.65 -11.75
CA ALA A 298 -3.70 -17.28 -11.24
C ALA A 298 -4.94 -16.45 -11.59
N GLN A 299 -5.42 -16.55 -12.83
CA GLN A 299 -6.66 -15.89 -13.28
C GLN A 299 -7.88 -16.36 -12.47
N LEU A 300 -8.03 -17.68 -12.31
CA LEU A 300 -9.13 -18.27 -11.53
C LEU A 300 -9.06 -17.85 -10.05
N PHE A 301 -7.85 -17.71 -9.49
CA PHE A 301 -7.69 -17.28 -8.11
C PHE A 301 -8.06 -15.79 -7.92
N ILE A 302 -7.71 -14.91 -8.86
CA ILE A 302 -8.17 -13.52 -8.85
C ILE A 302 -9.71 -13.45 -8.86
N GLU A 303 -10.36 -14.21 -9.76
CA GLU A 303 -11.82 -14.25 -9.83
C GLU A 303 -12.45 -14.81 -8.55
N TYR A 304 -11.81 -15.79 -7.92
CA TYR A 304 -12.22 -16.35 -6.64
C TYR A 304 -12.10 -15.32 -5.49
N LEU A 305 -10.96 -14.61 -5.39
CA LEU A 305 -10.77 -13.54 -4.40
C LEU A 305 -11.80 -12.41 -4.53
N LEU A 306 -12.22 -12.12 -5.76
CA LEU A 306 -13.21 -11.06 -6.05
C LEU A 306 -14.65 -11.57 -6.05
N SER A 307 -14.87 -12.86 -5.77
CA SER A 307 -16.23 -13.36 -5.59
C SER A 307 -16.85 -12.76 -4.32
N PRO A 308 -18.18 -12.50 -4.32
CA PRO A 308 -18.84 -11.98 -3.10
C PRO A 308 -18.67 -12.89 -1.88
N GLU A 309 -18.54 -14.20 -2.08
CA GLU A 309 -18.36 -15.18 -1.03
C GLU A 309 -17.02 -15.01 -0.29
N VAL A 310 -15.98 -14.56 -0.97
CA VAL A 310 -14.65 -14.34 -0.38
C VAL A 310 -14.44 -12.87 -0.04
N ASN A 311 -14.66 -11.98 -1.01
CA ASN A 311 -14.29 -10.58 -0.87
C ASN A 311 -15.17 -9.81 0.13
N ALA A 312 -16.47 -10.14 0.25
CA ALA A 312 -17.33 -9.54 1.27
C ALA A 312 -16.87 -9.88 2.71
N ASN A 313 -16.10 -10.94 2.87
CA ASN A 313 -15.57 -11.39 4.15
C ASN A 313 -14.08 -11.03 4.35
N MET A 314 -13.54 -10.07 3.58
CA MET A 314 -12.16 -9.60 3.78
C MET A 314 -11.84 -9.14 5.20
N PRO A 315 -12.78 -8.51 5.95
CA PRO A 315 -12.51 -8.19 7.36
C PRO A 315 -12.16 -9.40 8.23
N GLU A 316 -12.70 -10.58 7.93
CA GLU A 316 -12.37 -11.84 8.62
C GLU A 316 -11.23 -12.60 7.90
N ASN A 317 -11.16 -12.50 6.56
CA ASN A 317 -10.22 -13.25 5.75
C ASN A 317 -8.84 -12.59 5.64
N ASN A 318 -8.75 -11.26 5.76
CA ASN A 318 -7.49 -10.53 5.64
C ASN A 318 -7.38 -9.29 6.54
N LEU A 319 -8.28 -9.10 7.50
CA LEU A 319 -8.30 -7.96 8.43
C LEU A 319 -8.45 -6.58 7.75
N MET A 320 -8.83 -6.56 6.48
CA MET A 320 -9.01 -5.38 5.63
C MET A 320 -10.45 -5.30 5.13
N TYR A 321 -10.83 -4.24 4.44
CA TYR A 321 -12.18 -4.09 3.91
C TYR A 321 -12.31 -4.64 2.49
N SER A 322 -13.55 -5.05 2.16
CA SER A 322 -13.91 -5.45 0.80
C SER A 322 -13.72 -4.29 -0.19
N VAL A 323 -13.31 -4.61 -1.40
CA VAL A 323 -13.28 -3.65 -2.52
C VAL A 323 -14.59 -3.62 -3.29
N LEU A 324 -15.53 -4.53 -3.01
CA LEU A 324 -16.79 -4.65 -3.74
C LEU A 324 -17.77 -3.55 -3.34
N GLU A 325 -18.52 -3.06 -4.33
CA GLU A 325 -19.57 -2.06 -4.12
C GLU A 325 -20.68 -2.60 -3.20
N GLY A 326 -21.03 -1.82 -2.18
CA GLY A 326 -22.10 -2.15 -1.24
C GLY A 326 -21.68 -3.04 -0.07
N TYR A 327 -20.39 -3.34 0.06
CA TYR A 327 -19.82 -4.02 1.23
C TYR A 327 -18.95 -3.00 1.99
N ASP A 328 -19.56 -2.32 2.92
CA ASP A 328 -18.90 -1.36 3.80
C ASP A 328 -18.29 -2.05 5.03
N LEU A 329 -18.05 -1.26 6.10
CA LEU A 329 -17.56 -1.76 7.38
C LEU A 329 -18.43 -2.89 7.92
N PRO A 330 -17.85 -3.95 8.49
CA PRO A 330 -18.61 -5.01 9.14
C PRO A 330 -19.55 -4.44 10.22
N GLU A 331 -20.80 -4.91 10.23
CA GLU A 331 -21.77 -4.54 11.26
C GLU A 331 -21.56 -5.29 12.59
N THR A 332 -20.47 -6.03 12.75
CA THR A 332 -20.12 -6.71 14.00
C THR A 332 -19.72 -5.71 15.09
N ASP A 333 -19.95 -6.04 16.34
CA ASP A 333 -19.82 -5.11 17.46
C ASP A 333 -18.42 -4.48 17.57
N GLY A 334 -17.33 -5.23 17.30
CA GLY A 334 -15.97 -4.71 17.32
C GLY A 334 -15.76 -3.60 16.29
N TYR A 335 -15.97 -3.91 15.03
CA TYR A 335 -15.79 -2.94 13.95
C TYR A 335 -16.74 -1.76 14.04
N ARG A 336 -18.01 -1.99 14.40
CA ARG A 336 -19.03 -0.94 14.50
C ARG A 336 -18.66 0.19 15.46
N TYR A 337 -18.00 -0.12 16.56
CA TYR A 337 -17.79 0.84 17.65
C TYR A 337 -16.35 1.32 17.80
N HIS A 338 -15.40 0.65 17.16
CA HIS A 338 -13.98 0.90 17.35
C HIS A 338 -13.20 1.10 16.05
N ALA A 339 -13.76 0.76 14.89
CA ALA A 339 -13.16 1.08 13.62
C ALA A 339 -13.58 2.49 13.18
N ASP A 340 -12.62 3.32 12.86
CA ASP A 340 -12.84 4.67 12.38
C ASP A 340 -12.60 4.77 10.87
N VAL A 341 -13.28 5.72 10.22
CA VAL A 341 -13.04 6.10 8.83
C VAL A 341 -12.66 7.57 8.82
N PRO A 342 -11.49 7.94 8.33
CA PRO A 342 -11.05 9.33 8.33
C PRO A 342 -11.91 10.20 7.40
N ASP A 343 -12.21 11.42 7.84
CA ASP A 343 -12.91 12.42 7.03
C ASP A 343 -12.05 12.87 5.83
N THR A 344 -10.73 12.85 6.00
CA THR A 344 -9.75 13.25 4.99
C THR A 344 -8.64 12.19 4.88
N VAL A 345 -8.31 11.85 3.64
CA VAL A 345 -7.15 11.03 3.28
C VAL A 345 -6.34 11.78 2.24
N THR A 346 -5.12 11.32 1.97
CA THR A 346 -4.31 11.92 0.91
C THR A 346 -5.02 11.85 -0.43
N THR A 347 -4.78 12.85 -1.26
CA THR A 347 -5.34 12.98 -2.61
C THR A 347 -4.30 12.68 -3.69
N MET A 348 -3.08 12.26 -3.30
CA MET A 348 -2.00 11.97 -4.25
C MET A 348 -2.38 10.86 -5.22
N THR A 349 -2.15 11.13 -6.49
CA THR A 349 -2.47 10.25 -7.61
C THR A 349 -1.37 9.22 -7.85
N TYR A 350 -1.67 8.22 -8.69
CA TYR A 350 -0.69 7.24 -9.17
C TYR A 350 0.56 7.93 -9.74
N ASP A 351 0.38 8.91 -10.64
CA ASP A 351 1.49 9.60 -11.31
C ASP A 351 2.35 10.41 -10.33
N GLU A 352 1.75 11.03 -9.31
CA GLU A 352 2.47 11.79 -8.28
C GLU A 352 3.30 10.87 -7.38
N ILE A 353 2.73 9.76 -6.94
CA ILE A 353 3.46 8.76 -6.13
C ILE A 353 4.60 8.16 -6.96
N GLN A 354 4.33 7.74 -8.20
CA GLN A 354 5.34 7.20 -9.11
C GLN A 354 6.51 8.17 -9.34
N ALA A 355 6.20 9.44 -9.59
CA ALA A 355 7.21 10.44 -9.89
C ALA A 355 8.12 10.81 -8.70
N ASN A 356 7.64 10.68 -7.47
CA ASN A 356 8.30 11.23 -6.30
C ASN A 356 8.82 10.19 -5.30
N MET A 357 8.27 8.98 -5.29
CA MET A 357 8.53 7.97 -4.25
C MET A 357 10.01 7.66 -4.07
N GLU A 358 10.76 7.45 -5.15
CA GLU A 358 12.19 7.14 -5.07
C GLU A 358 12.97 8.26 -4.35
N GLN A 359 12.68 9.53 -4.69
CA GLN A 359 13.33 10.67 -4.07
C GLN A 359 12.91 10.82 -2.60
N TRP A 360 11.64 10.66 -2.27
CA TRP A 360 11.17 10.72 -0.88
C TRP A 360 11.83 9.67 0.00
N LEU A 361 12.00 8.44 -0.49
CA LEU A 361 12.70 7.38 0.25
C LEU A 361 14.20 7.70 0.45
N VAL A 362 14.86 8.30 -0.54
CA VAL A 362 16.27 8.75 -0.42
C VAL A 362 16.37 9.86 0.62
N ASP A 363 15.48 10.85 0.57
CA ASP A 363 15.48 11.98 1.48
C ASP A 363 15.14 11.53 2.91
N TRP A 364 14.16 10.63 3.07
CA TRP A 364 13.80 10.06 4.37
C TRP A 364 14.95 9.25 4.99
N LYS A 365 15.60 8.36 4.22
CA LYS A 365 16.78 7.61 4.67
C LYS A 365 17.91 8.54 5.14
N SER A 366 18.18 9.58 4.36
CA SER A 366 19.19 10.57 4.67
C SER A 366 18.87 11.34 5.96
N THR A 367 17.60 11.70 6.13
CA THR A 367 17.11 12.49 7.27
C THR A 367 17.09 11.67 8.55
N THR A 368 16.62 10.43 8.49
CA THR A 368 16.49 9.55 9.66
C THR A 368 17.76 8.74 9.94
N GLN A 369 18.77 8.80 9.08
CA GLN A 369 20.00 8.00 9.14
C GLN A 369 19.74 6.48 9.13
N GLN A 370 18.64 6.06 8.55
CA GLN A 370 18.33 4.65 8.34
C GLN A 370 19.03 4.12 7.09
N ALA A 371 19.40 2.83 7.10
CA ALA A 371 20.16 2.18 6.01
C ALA A 371 19.27 1.79 4.82
#